data_8c33b54319760b5db00c015a39770357
#
_entry.id   8c33b54319760b5db00c015a39770357
#
_cell.length_a   1.000
_cell.length_b   1.000
_cell.length_c   1.000
_cell.angle_alpha   90.00
_cell.angle_beta   90.00
_cell.angle_gamma   90.00
#
_symmetry.space_group_name_H-M   'P 1'
#
loop_
_entity.id
_entity.type
_entity.pdbx_description
1 polymer ?
#
loop_
_entity_poly.entity_id
_entity_poly.type
_entity_poly.pdbx_seq_one_letter_code
_entity_poly.pdbx_strand_id
1 'polypeptide(L)'
;MTAMDADNTAKPNVLLVTKDGATAETVRSALSSSQHAALASVCKEVSQIDSHLSRTAARAVLVDIDPDPSRILYDLRPVVSAHVQSCFVALSSTVNEKLILEAMQAGARHFLRKQSVPAELDEVLEGLLYAGAKEGTKLGDVVSIFSSGGGCGTTTVTINLANELRLASSKRVLAIDLDDYYGTLSSYLGIAGRYGIADVLQDEQRIDKHLIETSAYSYLKDFDVLLSPASVRRNGATLVQYQNLTEALQACREVYRYTLIDAPRVEQSVAAQLAAVSKFSLVVFQLTVKDLKVARELVCFLVESGVARDRIIPVANRVRKRASLVRLEDSKRAIGLNCLYQIRSNWQRAMKALNHGQPLAQVARSSRLRRDFKDLAARIHTAAINGDGKPR
;
A
#
# COMPACT_ATOMS: atom_id res chain seq x y z
N MET A 1 17.50 38.33 -10.03
CA MET A 1 18.78 37.65 -9.73
C MET A 1 18.67 37.13 -8.33
N THR A 2 18.21 35.94 -8.16
CA THR A 2 18.09 35.22 -6.88
C THR A 2 18.43 33.78 -7.15
N ALA A 3 19.33 33.27 -6.34
CA ALA A 3 20.05 32.01 -6.50
C ALA A 3 19.11 30.79 -6.58
N MET A 4 19.38 29.94 -7.56
CA MET A 4 18.87 28.56 -7.62
C MET A 4 19.57 27.80 -6.51
N ASP A 5 18.79 27.29 -5.55
CA ASP A 5 19.23 26.30 -4.58
C ASP A 5 19.57 25.01 -5.34
N ALA A 6 20.86 24.70 -5.40
CA ALA A 6 21.37 23.41 -5.84
C ALA A 6 21.03 22.40 -4.73
N ASP A 7 20.09 21.51 -4.99
CA ASP A 7 19.75 20.38 -4.15
C ASP A 7 20.98 19.45 -4.05
N ASN A 8 21.67 19.53 -2.90
CA ASN A 8 22.89 18.78 -2.58
C ASN A 8 22.47 17.36 -2.16
N THR A 9 22.14 16.49 -3.11
CA THR A 9 21.85 15.09 -2.85
C THR A 9 23.16 14.34 -2.58
N ALA A 10 23.56 14.29 -1.31
CA ALA A 10 24.70 13.47 -0.88
C ALA A 10 24.44 11.99 -1.25
N LYS A 11 25.46 11.32 -1.83
CA LYS A 11 25.38 9.89 -2.17
C LYS A 11 25.08 9.07 -0.93
N PRO A 12 24.22 8.04 -1.01
CA PRO A 12 23.96 7.11 0.09
C PRO A 12 25.23 6.47 0.61
N ASN A 13 25.33 6.39 1.92
CA ASN A 13 26.46 5.77 2.60
C ASN A 13 26.39 4.24 2.54
N VAL A 14 27.56 3.61 2.36
CA VAL A 14 27.76 2.16 2.38
C VAL A 14 28.69 1.81 3.54
N LEU A 15 28.34 0.77 4.29
CA LEU A 15 29.20 0.13 5.29
C LEU A 15 29.74 -1.18 4.71
N LEU A 16 31.04 -1.42 4.86
CA LEU A 16 31.66 -2.69 4.51
C LEU A 16 32.09 -3.45 5.76
N VAL A 17 31.77 -4.72 5.82
CA VAL A 17 32.20 -5.66 6.86
C VAL A 17 33.14 -6.67 6.24
N THR A 18 34.42 -6.58 6.53
CA THR A 18 35.43 -7.54 6.04
C THR A 18 36.70 -7.54 6.90
N LYS A 19 37.32 -8.70 7.02
CA LYS A 19 38.67 -8.86 7.58
C LYS A 19 39.76 -8.91 6.49
N ASP A 20 39.32 -9.06 5.23
CA ASP A 20 40.24 -9.18 4.09
C ASP A 20 40.56 -7.79 3.51
N GLY A 21 41.83 -7.42 3.57
CA GLY A 21 42.34 -6.17 3.04
C GLY A 21 42.19 -6.04 1.52
N ALA A 22 42.27 -7.16 0.79
CA ALA A 22 42.12 -7.16 -0.67
C ALA A 22 40.63 -6.86 -1.06
N THR A 23 39.69 -7.47 -0.37
CA THR A 23 38.26 -7.17 -0.53
C THR A 23 37.94 -5.71 -0.19
N ALA A 24 38.54 -5.19 0.91
CA ALA A 24 38.35 -3.79 1.31
C ALA A 24 38.84 -2.81 0.24
N GLU A 25 39.98 -3.07 -0.36
CA GLU A 25 40.56 -2.22 -1.41
C GLU A 25 39.75 -2.28 -2.71
N THR A 26 39.32 -3.49 -3.10
CA THR A 26 38.46 -3.70 -4.27
C THR A 26 37.13 -2.92 -4.16
N VAL A 27 36.46 -3.02 -3.01
CA VAL A 27 35.21 -2.30 -2.76
C VAL A 27 35.48 -0.78 -2.70
N ARG A 28 36.57 -0.33 -2.07
CA ARG A 28 36.91 1.09 -2.01
C ARG A 28 37.17 1.66 -3.41
N SER A 29 37.90 0.95 -4.24
CA SER A 29 38.16 1.34 -5.63
C SER A 29 36.86 1.41 -6.44
N ALA A 30 36.01 0.40 -6.35
CA ALA A 30 34.73 0.36 -7.04
C ALA A 30 33.82 1.54 -6.62
N LEU A 31 33.72 1.83 -5.32
CA LEU A 31 32.89 2.92 -4.80
C LEU A 31 33.49 4.32 -5.01
N SER A 32 34.80 4.44 -5.22
CA SER A 32 35.43 5.74 -5.53
C SER A 32 34.99 6.30 -6.89
N SER A 33 34.70 5.41 -7.85
CA SER A 33 34.20 5.75 -9.20
C SER A 33 32.67 5.69 -9.31
N SER A 34 31.98 5.17 -8.29
CA SER A 34 30.53 5.04 -8.27
C SER A 34 29.83 6.42 -8.30
N GLN A 35 28.75 6.50 -9.07
CA GLN A 35 27.86 7.67 -9.07
C GLN A 35 26.74 7.53 -8.04
N HIS A 36 26.47 6.32 -7.54
CA HIS A 36 25.28 5.95 -6.80
C HIS A 36 25.50 5.76 -5.30
N ALA A 37 26.75 5.56 -4.83
CA ALA A 37 27.02 5.32 -3.42
C ALA A 37 28.42 5.76 -3.01
N ALA A 38 28.64 5.94 -1.71
CA ALA A 38 29.94 6.26 -1.14
C ALA A 38 30.29 5.34 0.06
N LEU A 39 31.53 4.84 0.11
CA LEU A 39 31.99 4.06 1.26
C LEU A 39 32.18 4.97 2.46
N ALA A 40 31.32 4.84 3.47
CA ALA A 40 31.36 5.66 4.67
C ALA A 40 32.21 5.07 5.78
N SER A 41 32.26 3.72 5.88
CA SER A 41 33.01 3.05 6.95
C SER A 41 33.31 1.60 6.58
N VAL A 42 34.34 1.08 7.22
CA VAL A 42 34.72 -0.34 7.15
C VAL A 42 34.85 -0.88 8.57
N CYS A 43 34.26 -2.01 8.87
CA CYS A 43 34.41 -2.73 10.11
C CYS A 43 34.83 -4.19 9.88
N LYS A 44 35.31 -4.87 10.92
CA LYS A 44 35.92 -6.21 10.78
C LYS A 44 34.94 -7.33 11.17
N GLU A 45 33.91 -7.02 11.93
CA GLU A 45 33.02 -8.02 12.51
C GLU A 45 31.57 -7.58 12.45
N VAL A 46 30.63 -8.55 12.33
CA VAL A 46 29.20 -8.35 12.31
C VAL A 46 28.71 -7.63 13.58
N SER A 47 29.30 -7.93 14.72
CA SER A 47 29.02 -7.28 16.03
C SER A 47 29.23 -5.77 16.05
N GLN A 48 30.01 -5.23 15.13
CA GLN A 48 30.31 -3.79 15.04
C GLN A 48 29.31 -3.03 14.17
N ILE A 49 28.44 -3.72 13.44
CA ILE A 49 27.51 -3.12 12.47
C ILE A 49 26.63 -2.06 13.15
N ASP A 50 26.03 -2.36 14.30
CA ASP A 50 25.11 -1.45 15.00
C ASP A 50 25.76 -0.11 15.33
N SER A 51 26.99 -0.14 15.83
CA SER A 51 27.74 1.07 16.18
C SER A 51 28.12 1.90 14.96
N HIS A 52 28.43 1.24 13.84
CA HIS A 52 28.77 1.91 12.59
C HIS A 52 27.53 2.47 11.87
N LEU A 53 26.42 1.74 11.84
CA LEU A 53 25.17 2.21 11.28
C LEU A 53 24.63 3.46 12.01
N SER A 54 24.72 3.47 13.35
CA SER A 54 24.29 4.62 14.17
C SER A 54 25.10 5.89 13.86
N ARG A 55 26.38 5.77 13.44
CA ARG A 55 27.23 6.91 13.11
C ARG A 55 27.16 7.35 11.68
N THR A 56 26.97 6.40 10.75
CA THR A 56 27.10 6.67 9.30
C THR A 56 25.76 6.76 8.60
N ALA A 57 24.68 6.31 9.24
CA ALA A 57 23.36 6.17 8.62
C ALA A 57 23.42 5.44 7.26
N ALA A 58 24.28 4.39 7.17
CA ALA A 58 24.50 3.67 5.93
C ALA A 58 23.24 2.94 5.49
N ARG A 59 22.88 3.12 4.22
CA ARG A 59 21.69 2.51 3.61
C ARG A 59 21.98 1.14 2.98
N ALA A 60 23.26 0.82 2.73
CA ALA A 60 23.69 -0.51 2.32
C ALA A 60 24.82 -1.01 3.21
N VAL A 61 24.81 -2.32 3.48
CA VAL A 61 25.84 -3.03 4.24
C VAL A 61 26.33 -4.18 3.38
N LEU A 62 27.58 -4.11 2.97
CA LEU A 62 28.28 -5.19 2.27
C LEU A 62 28.93 -6.08 3.30
N VAL A 63 28.60 -7.36 3.32
CA VAL A 63 29.13 -8.32 4.32
C VAL A 63 29.94 -9.38 3.61
N ASP A 64 31.22 -9.38 3.83
CA ASP A 64 32.10 -10.45 3.43
C ASP A 64 31.87 -11.67 4.32
N ILE A 65 31.37 -12.74 3.73
CA ILE A 65 31.01 -13.97 4.45
C ILE A 65 32.12 -15.02 4.44
N ASP A 66 33.24 -14.75 3.78
CA ASP A 66 34.44 -15.64 3.87
C ASP A 66 35.24 -15.38 5.16
N PRO A 67 35.96 -16.35 5.67
CA PRO A 67 36.03 -17.75 5.22
C PRO A 67 34.98 -18.66 5.86
N ASP A 68 34.18 -18.18 6.80
CA ASP A 68 33.17 -18.97 7.52
C ASP A 68 31.74 -18.45 7.27
N PRO A 69 31.15 -18.79 6.10
CA PRO A 69 29.82 -18.27 5.72
C PRO A 69 28.74 -18.64 6.71
N SER A 70 28.72 -19.88 7.21
CA SER A 70 27.66 -20.36 8.08
C SER A 70 27.59 -19.59 9.40
N ARG A 71 28.73 -19.30 9.98
CA ARG A 71 28.82 -18.53 11.22
C ARG A 71 28.44 -17.07 11.00
N ILE A 72 29.02 -16.44 9.95
CA ILE A 72 28.78 -15.03 9.66
C ILE A 72 27.29 -14.79 9.34
N LEU A 73 26.66 -15.68 8.56
CA LEU A 73 25.24 -15.58 8.24
C LEU A 73 24.34 -15.82 9.46
N TYR A 74 24.76 -16.70 10.38
CA TYR A 74 24.06 -16.89 11.65
C TYR A 74 24.09 -15.62 12.50
N ASP A 75 25.25 -15.00 12.67
CA ASP A 75 25.46 -13.77 13.44
C ASP A 75 24.78 -12.57 12.78
N LEU A 76 24.56 -12.60 11.45
CA LEU A 76 23.94 -11.52 10.67
C LEU A 76 22.43 -11.44 10.87
N ARG A 77 21.72 -12.57 11.07
CA ARG A 77 20.25 -12.62 11.16
C ARG A 77 19.64 -11.62 12.15
N PRO A 78 20.08 -11.54 13.41
CA PRO A 78 19.51 -10.58 14.36
C PRO A 78 19.78 -9.13 13.95
N VAL A 79 20.95 -8.85 13.35
CA VAL A 79 21.34 -7.51 12.90
C VAL A 79 20.43 -7.04 11.75
N VAL A 80 20.19 -7.90 10.76
CA VAL A 80 19.27 -7.60 9.65
C VAL A 80 17.86 -7.29 10.17
N SER A 81 17.38 -8.09 11.12
CA SER A 81 16.04 -7.89 11.72
C SER A 81 15.94 -6.56 12.48
N ALA A 82 17.03 -6.10 13.10
CA ALA A 82 17.06 -4.82 13.80
C ALA A 82 17.16 -3.60 12.86
N HIS A 83 17.74 -3.76 11.66
CA HIS A 83 18.03 -2.67 10.72
C HIS A 83 17.29 -2.82 9.38
N VAL A 84 15.96 -2.87 9.43
CA VAL A 84 15.05 -3.07 8.26
C VAL A 84 15.21 -1.99 7.19
N GLN A 85 15.75 -0.82 7.54
CA GLN A 85 15.97 0.30 6.61
C GLN A 85 17.27 0.18 5.80
N SER A 86 18.19 -0.72 6.19
CA SER A 86 19.44 -0.95 5.49
C SER A 86 19.35 -2.20 4.61
N CYS A 87 19.92 -2.14 3.42
CA CYS A 87 20.00 -3.28 2.49
C CYS A 87 21.29 -4.04 2.74
N PHE A 88 21.22 -5.35 2.98
CA PHE A 88 22.39 -6.20 3.20
C PHE A 88 22.74 -6.97 1.92
N VAL A 89 24.01 -6.97 1.55
CA VAL A 89 24.58 -7.68 0.40
C VAL A 89 25.67 -8.60 0.87
N ALA A 90 25.56 -9.89 0.58
CA ALA A 90 26.60 -10.86 0.90
C ALA A 90 27.68 -10.88 -0.19
N LEU A 91 28.96 -10.86 0.22
CA LEU A 91 30.11 -11.00 -0.65
C LEU A 91 30.82 -12.32 -0.37
N SER A 92 31.13 -13.12 -1.40
CA SER A 92 31.93 -14.35 -1.23
C SER A 92 32.75 -14.65 -2.47
N SER A 93 33.88 -15.32 -2.27
CA SER A 93 34.69 -15.89 -3.35
C SER A 93 34.07 -17.15 -3.94
N THR A 94 33.32 -17.89 -3.11
CA THR A 94 32.63 -19.12 -3.51
C THR A 94 31.18 -18.89 -3.79
N VAL A 95 30.68 -19.42 -4.89
CA VAL A 95 29.26 -19.30 -5.27
C VAL A 95 28.70 -20.69 -5.55
N ASN A 96 27.67 -21.06 -4.78
CA ASN A 96 26.85 -22.22 -5.04
C ASN A 96 25.40 -21.93 -4.60
N GLU A 97 24.45 -22.68 -5.12
CA GLU A 97 23.03 -22.48 -4.87
C GLU A 97 22.67 -22.52 -3.37
N LYS A 98 23.28 -23.42 -2.62
CA LYS A 98 23.06 -23.56 -1.18
C LYS A 98 23.48 -22.29 -0.43
N LEU A 99 24.67 -21.77 -0.72
CA LEU A 99 25.22 -20.59 -0.06
C LEU A 99 24.39 -19.32 -0.38
N ILE A 100 23.95 -19.19 -1.63
CA ILE A 100 23.06 -18.11 -2.03
C ILE A 100 21.75 -18.17 -1.24
N LEU A 101 21.14 -19.36 -1.15
CA LEU A 101 19.90 -19.56 -0.40
C LEU A 101 20.09 -19.24 1.09
N GLU A 102 21.19 -19.71 1.70
CA GLU A 102 21.50 -19.42 3.11
C GLU A 102 21.68 -17.91 3.36
N ALA A 103 22.34 -17.19 2.44
CA ALA A 103 22.50 -15.75 2.53
C ALA A 103 21.15 -15.01 2.43
N MET A 104 20.27 -15.41 1.49
CA MET A 104 18.93 -14.86 1.37
C MET A 104 18.07 -15.15 2.61
N GLN A 105 18.16 -16.36 3.17
CA GLN A 105 17.48 -16.72 4.42
C GLN A 105 18.01 -15.97 5.65
N ALA A 106 19.27 -15.53 5.61
CA ALA A 106 19.84 -14.65 6.63
C ALA A 106 19.41 -13.18 6.48
N GLY A 107 18.68 -12.85 5.39
CA GLY A 107 18.13 -11.52 5.11
C GLY A 107 18.99 -10.65 4.19
N ALA A 108 20.01 -11.23 3.54
CA ALA A 108 20.69 -10.53 2.46
C ALA A 108 19.72 -10.31 1.29
N ARG A 109 19.70 -9.09 0.72
CA ARG A 109 18.89 -8.76 -0.45
C ARG A 109 19.57 -9.04 -1.78
N HIS A 110 20.89 -9.24 -1.74
CA HIS A 110 21.65 -9.60 -2.91
C HIS A 110 22.90 -10.41 -2.50
N PHE A 111 23.40 -11.20 -3.43
CA PHE A 111 24.64 -11.96 -3.29
C PHE A 111 25.58 -11.60 -4.45
N LEU A 112 26.78 -11.20 -4.14
CA LEU A 112 27.76 -10.76 -5.12
C LEU A 112 29.06 -11.58 -4.97
N ARG A 113 29.58 -12.05 -6.10
CA ARG A 113 30.89 -12.66 -6.14
C ARG A 113 31.96 -11.59 -5.95
N LYS A 114 32.97 -11.80 -5.09
CA LYS A 114 34.04 -10.82 -4.87
C LYS A 114 34.74 -10.39 -6.15
N GLN A 115 34.91 -11.31 -7.10
CA GLN A 115 35.53 -11.04 -8.41
C GLN A 115 34.66 -10.13 -9.29
N SER A 116 33.36 -10.17 -9.13
CA SER A 116 32.41 -9.33 -9.88
C SER A 116 32.22 -7.93 -9.27
N VAL A 117 32.73 -7.68 -8.07
CA VAL A 117 32.58 -6.39 -7.37
C VAL A 117 32.96 -5.18 -8.25
N PRO A 118 34.09 -5.17 -8.99
CA PRO A 118 34.45 -4.01 -9.80
C PRO A 118 33.50 -3.72 -10.95
N ALA A 119 32.82 -4.75 -11.47
CA ALA A 119 31.94 -4.63 -12.63
C ALA A 119 30.46 -4.45 -12.25
N GLU A 120 30.02 -5.09 -11.19
CA GLU A 120 28.58 -5.24 -10.87
C GLU A 120 28.14 -4.43 -9.63
N LEU A 121 29.06 -4.03 -8.75
CA LEU A 121 28.70 -3.40 -7.47
C LEU A 121 27.89 -2.12 -7.64
N ASP A 122 28.26 -1.27 -8.60
CA ASP A 122 27.59 0.02 -8.81
C ASP A 122 26.14 -0.18 -9.30
N GLU A 123 25.92 -1.11 -10.24
CA GLU A 123 24.59 -1.47 -10.75
C GLU A 123 23.73 -2.13 -9.66
N VAL A 124 24.32 -3.02 -8.85
CA VAL A 124 23.63 -3.65 -7.72
C VAL A 124 23.23 -2.61 -6.67
N LEU A 125 24.12 -1.68 -6.33
CA LEU A 125 23.80 -0.60 -5.39
C LEU A 125 22.82 0.39 -5.98
N GLU A 126 22.91 0.72 -7.26
CA GLU A 126 21.86 1.48 -7.96
C GLU A 126 20.52 0.77 -7.81
N GLY A 127 20.45 -0.51 -8.16
CA GLY A 127 19.27 -1.34 -8.00
C GLY A 127 18.73 -1.37 -6.57
N LEU A 128 19.56 -1.52 -5.55
CA LEU A 128 19.15 -1.66 -4.15
C LEU A 128 18.87 -0.31 -3.45
N LEU A 129 19.66 0.72 -3.73
CA LEU A 129 19.57 2.02 -3.06
C LEU A 129 18.64 2.98 -3.79
N TYR A 130 18.52 2.83 -5.10
CA TYR A 130 17.72 3.65 -6.00
C TYR A 130 16.63 2.86 -6.75
N ALA A 131 16.48 1.55 -6.55
CA ALA A 131 15.24 0.84 -6.87
C ALA A 131 14.06 1.40 -6.06
N GLY A 132 14.38 2.17 -5.00
CA GLY A 132 13.45 3.12 -4.39
C GLY A 132 13.62 4.58 -4.85
N ALA A 133 14.53 4.94 -5.78
CA ALA A 133 14.83 6.33 -6.19
C ALA A 133 14.65 6.62 -7.69
N LYS A 134 14.38 5.63 -8.52
CA LYS A 134 13.56 5.84 -9.73
C LYS A 134 12.13 6.06 -9.27
N GLU A 135 11.78 7.32 -8.91
CA GLU A 135 10.60 7.70 -8.13
C GLU A 135 10.45 6.68 -7.01
N GLY A 136 10.87 6.98 -5.78
CA GLY A 136 10.60 6.09 -4.67
C GLY A 136 9.20 5.56 -4.86
N THR A 137 9.02 4.30 -5.16
CA THR A 137 7.70 3.70 -5.17
C THR A 137 7.31 3.70 -3.70
N LYS A 138 6.92 4.92 -3.24
CA LYS A 138 6.19 5.07 -2.00
C LYS A 138 5.05 4.09 -2.18
N LEU A 139 5.13 2.95 -1.49
CA LEU A 139 4.10 1.94 -1.57
C LEU A 139 2.76 2.64 -1.55
N GLY A 140 1.88 2.24 -2.43
CA GLY A 140 0.56 2.83 -2.52
C GLY A 140 -0.18 2.76 -1.20
N ASP A 141 -1.19 3.59 -1.05
CA ASP A 141 -2.01 3.65 0.15
C ASP A 141 -3.29 2.82 -0.05
N VAL A 142 -3.62 1.99 0.93
CA VAL A 142 -4.87 1.23 0.98
C VAL A 142 -5.93 2.05 1.71
N VAL A 143 -7.15 2.06 1.17
CA VAL A 143 -8.32 2.73 1.74
C VAL A 143 -9.47 1.72 1.81
N SER A 144 -9.80 1.25 3.00
CA SER A 144 -10.94 0.36 3.19
C SER A 144 -12.23 1.14 3.42
N ILE A 145 -13.32 0.67 2.81
CA ILE A 145 -14.62 1.34 2.84
C ILE A 145 -15.66 0.37 3.37
N PHE A 146 -16.05 0.58 4.62
CA PHE A 146 -17.02 -0.23 5.36
C PHE A 146 -18.41 0.39 5.32
N SER A 147 -19.44 -0.44 5.42
CA SER A 147 -20.84 -0.03 5.43
C SER A 147 -21.50 -0.26 6.78
N SER A 148 -22.29 0.68 7.26
CA SER A 148 -23.19 0.49 8.41
C SER A 148 -24.42 -0.37 8.08
N GLY A 149 -24.66 -0.67 6.80
CA GLY A 149 -25.81 -1.49 6.40
C GLY A 149 -26.03 -1.54 4.89
N GLY A 150 -26.89 -2.44 4.45
CA GLY A 150 -27.25 -2.57 3.05
C GLY A 150 -27.83 -1.26 2.49
N GLY A 151 -27.41 -0.90 1.28
CA GLY A 151 -27.91 0.29 0.59
C GLY A 151 -27.35 1.63 1.07
N CYS A 152 -26.35 1.66 1.97
CA CYS A 152 -25.69 2.90 2.39
C CYS A 152 -24.93 3.60 1.26
N GLY A 153 -24.63 2.88 0.17
CA GLY A 153 -23.99 3.41 -1.03
C GLY A 153 -22.48 3.33 -1.03
N THR A 154 -21.92 2.35 -0.34
CA THR A 154 -20.46 2.07 -0.22
C THR A 154 -19.84 1.93 -1.59
N THR A 155 -20.38 1.09 -2.48
CA THR A 155 -19.91 0.93 -3.86
C THR A 155 -19.92 2.24 -4.65
N THR A 156 -20.96 3.06 -4.50
CA THR A 156 -21.01 4.39 -5.13
C THR A 156 -19.88 5.28 -4.61
N VAL A 157 -19.58 5.21 -3.30
CA VAL A 157 -18.48 5.94 -2.69
C VAL A 157 -17.14 5.41 -3.22
N THR A 158 -16.95 4.11 -3.25
CA THR A 158 -15.72 3.46 -3.72
C THR A 158 -15.36 3.88 -5.14
N ILE A 159 -16.31 3.74 -6.09
CA ILE A 159 -16.07 4.05 -7.51
C ILE A 159 -15.76 5.54 -7.71
N ASN A 160 -16.55 6.43 -7.11
CA ASN A 160 -16.36 7.85 -7.33
C ASN A 160 -15.13 8.39 -6.61
N LEU A 161 -14.83 7.91 -5.41
CA LEU A 161 -13.62 8.27 -4.69
C LEU A 161 -12.36 7.75 -5.41
N ALA A 162 -12.36 6.51 -5.90
CA ALA A 162 -11.28 5.95 -6.69
C ALA A 162 -10.98 6.81 -7.93
N ASN A 163 -12.03 7.16 -8.67
CA ASN A 163 -11.86 8.00 -9.86
C ASN A 163 -11.38 9.42 -9.52
N GLU A 164 -11.86 10.06 -8.45
CA GLU A 164 -11.39 11.40 -8.07
C GLU A 164 -9.95 11.35 -7.50
N LEU A 165 -9.54 10.28 -6.80
CA LEU A 165 -8.15 10.07 -6.38
C LEU A 165 -7.23 9.85 -7.58
N ARG A 166 -7.67 9.10 -8.61
CA ARG A 166 -6.96 8.97 -9.88
C ARG A 166 -6.73 10.34 -10.54
N LEU A 167 -7.79 11.16 -10.61
CA LEU A 167 -7.72 12.50 -11.20
C LEU A 167 -6.84 13.46 -10.38
N ALA A 168 -6.85 13.34 -9.05
CA ALA A 168 -6.06 14.20 -8.17
C ALA A 168 -4.57 13.82 -8.15
N SER A 169 -4.26 12.52 -8.22
CA SER A 169 -2.89 12.03 -8.18
C SER A 169 -2.22 11.90 -9.55
N SER A 170 -3.01 11.80 -10.62
CA SER A 170 -2.56 11.41 -11.97
C SER A 170 -1.76 10.10 -11.98
N LYS A 171 -2.10 9.18 -11.08
CA LYS A 171 -1.45 7.86 -10.92
C LYS A 171 -2.50 6.74 -10.98
N ARG A 172 -2.02 5.49 -11.19
CA ARG A 172 -2.89 4.30 -11.23
C ARG A 172 -3.61 4.08 -9.90
N VAL A 173 -4.88 3.72 -9.99
CA VAL A 173 -5.77 3.41 -8.87
C VAL A 173 -6.48 2.09 -9.12
N LEU A 174 -6.62 1.28 -8.07
CA LEU A 174 -7.34 0.02 -8.08
C LEU A 174 -8.58 0.13 -7.19
N ALA A 175 -9.72 -0.39 -7.65
CA ALA A 175 -10.87 -0.68 -6.81
C ALA A 175 -11.05 -2.19 -6.69
N ILE A 176 -11.21 -2.70 -5.47
CA ILE A 176 -11.42 -4.12 -5.17
C ILE A 176 -12.82 -4.32 -4.60
N ASP A 177 -13.56 -5.28 -5.14
CA ASP A 177 -14.87 -5.67 -4.64
C ASP A 177 -14.76 -6.90 -3.71
N LEU A 178 -15.08 -6.72 -2.45
CA LEU A 178 -15.15 -7.81 -1.45
C LEU A 178 -16.60 -8.23 -1.11
N ASP A 179 -17.58 -7.90 -1.95
CA ASP A 179 -18.95 -8.45 -1.80
C ASP A 179 -19.02 -9.87 -2.37
N ASP A 180 -18.83 -10.87 -1.53
CA ASP A 180 -18.81 -12.29 -1.91
C ASP A 180 -20.16 -12.79 -2.47
N TYR A 181 -21.23 -12.04 -2.28
CA TYR A 181 -22.59 -12.48 -2.66
C TYR A 181 -23.03 -11.98 -4.02
N TYR A 182 -22.82 -10.71 -4.33
CA TYR A 182 -23.46 -10.08 -5.50
C TYR A 182 -22.50 -9.43 -6.48
N GLY A 183 -21.25 -9.14 -6.09
CA GLY A 183 -20.30 -8.49 -6.98
C GLY A 183 -20.80 -7.11 -7.45
N THR A 184 -20.88 -6.14 -6.54
CA THR A 184 -21.55 -4.87 -6.79
C THR A 184 -20.81 -3.94 -7.74
N LEU A 185 -19.47 -4.00 -7.80
CA LEU A 185 -18.65 -3.19 -8.73
C LEU A 185 -18.92 -3.57 -10.18
N SER A 186 -18.99 -4.89 -10.49
CA SER A 186 -19.28 -5.37 -11.84
C SER A 186 -20.63 -4.87 -12.34
N SER A 187 -21.67 -4.98 -11.50
CA SER A 187 -23.02 -4.52 -11.81
C SER A 187 -23.11 -3.00 -11.98
N TYR A 188 -22.40 -2.24 -11.12
CA TYR A 188 -22.38 -0.78 -11.20
C TYR A 188 -21.70 -0.29 -12.47
N LEU A 189 -20.56 -0.88 -12.84
CA LEU A 189 -19.74 -0.43 -13.97
C LEU A 189 -20.18 -1.03 -15.31
N GLY A 190 -21.07 -2.03 -15.28
CA GLY A 190 -21.53 -2.74 -16.49
C GLY A 190 -20.40 -3.53 -17.15
N ILE A 191 -19.50 -4.09 -16.37
CA ILE A 191 -18.32 -4.83 -16.83
C ILE A 191 -18.38 -6.29 -16.38
N ALA A 192 -17.73 -7.18 -17.15
CA ALA A 192 -17.52 -8.56 -16.81
C ALA A 192 -16.05 -8.90 -16.97
N GLY A 193 -15.41 -9.30 -15.89
CA GLY A 193 -14.03 -9.77 -15.88
C GLY A 193 -13.98 -11.30 -15.86
N ARG A 194 -12.89 -11.85 -16.38
CA ARG A 194 -12.61 -13.29 -16.33
C ARG A 194 -12.07 -13.71 -14.97
N TYR A 195 -11.28 -12.87 -14.35
CA TYR A 195 -10.63 -13.05 -13.06
C TYR A 195 -11.06 -11.95 -12.09
N GLY A 196 -10.90 -12.23 -10.79
CA GLY A 196 -11.21 -11.29 -9.72
C GLY A 196 -10.40 -11.53 -8.48
N ILE A 197 -10.79 -10.89 -7.38
CA ILE A 197 -10.05 -10.99 -6.10
C ILE A 197 -10.02 -12.42 -5.55
N ALA A 198 -11.07 -13.22 -5.77
CA ALA A 198 -11.11 -14.61 -5.32
C ALA A 198 -10.04 -15.46 -6.00
N ASP A 199 -9.78 -15.23 -7.29
CA ASP A 199 -8.74 -15.95 -8.03
C ASP A 199 -7.35 -15.59 -7.52
N VAL A 200 -7.12 -14.32 -7.23
CA VAL A 200 -5.86 -13.84 -6.62
C VAL A 200 -5.63 -14.46 -5.25
N LEU A 201 -6.67 -14.55 -4.39
CA LEU A 201 -6.53 -15.07 -3.03
C LEU A 201 -6.39 -16.59 -2.97
N GLN A 202 -6.80 -17.32 -4.03
CA GLN A 202 -6.68 -18.77 -4.12
C GLN A 202 -5.34 -19.24 -4.72
N ASP A 203 -4.53 -18.35 -5.26
CA ASP A 203 -3.22 -18.73 -5.78
C ASP A 203 -2.24 -18.96 -4.62
N GLU A 204 -1.99 -20.26 -4.33
CA GLU A 204 -1.11 -20.68 -3.24
C GLU A 204 0.38 -20.54 -3.59
N GLN A 205 0.72 -20.32 -4.88
CA GLN A 205 2.11 -20.40 -5.31
C GLN A 205 2.84 -19.06 -5.24
N ARG A 206 2.19 -17.93 -5.59
CA ARG A 206 2.83 -16.62 -5.54
C ARG A 206 1.87 -15.47 -5.77
N ILE A 207 1.59 -14.70 -4.75
CA ILE A 207 0.88 -13.44 -4.89
C ILE A 207 1.91 -12.32 -5.09
N ASP A 208 2.05 -11.86 -6.33
CA ASP A 208 2.96 -10.77 -6.67
C ASP A 208 2.27 -9.69 -7.54
N LYS A 209 3.01 -8.63 -7.82
CA LYS A 209 2.52 -7.53 -8.66
C LYS A 209 2.03 -7.97 -10.04
N HIS A 210 2.64 -9.00 -10.63
CA HIS A 210 2.28 -9.48 -11.95
C HIS A 210 0.93 -10.19 -11.93
N LEU A 211 0.67 -10.99 -10.90
CA LEU A 211 -0.65 -11.62 -10.70
C LEU A 211 -1.73 -10.56 -10.54
N ILE A 212 -1.46 -9.50 -9.75
CA ILE A 212 -2.40 -8.39 -9.57
C ILE A 212 -2.69 -7.69 -10.91
N GLU A 213 -1.66 -7.34 -11.68
CA GLU A 213 -1.82 -6.64 -12.97
C GLU A 213 -2.56 -7.47 -14.02
N THR A 214 -2.33 -8.79 -14.05
CA THR A 214 -2.98 -9.68 -15.02
C THR A 214 -4.41 -10.05 -14.64
N SER A 215 -4.74 -10.03 -13.35
CA SER A 215 -6.09 -10.33 -12.84
C SER A 215 -7.01 -9.11 -12.82
N ALA A 216 -6.45 -7.89 -12.76
CA ALA A 216 -7.23 -6.67 -12.72
C ALA A 216 -7.84 -6.34 -14.09
N TYR A 217 -9.12 -5.96 -14.10
CA TYR A 217 -9.81 -5.46 -15.28
C TYR A 217 -9.48 -3.98 -15.47
N SER A 218 -8.93 -3.60 -16.61
CA SER A 218 -8.66 -2.20 -16.95
C SER A 218 -9.97 -1.52 -17.37
N TYR A 219 -10.52 -0.71 -16.47
CA TYR A 219 -11.82 -0.06 -16.67
C TYR A 219 -11.69 1.30 -17.40
N LEU A 220 -10.77 2.14 -16.94
CA LEU A 220 -10.39 3.41 -17.58
C LEU A 220 -8.87 3.54 -17.57
N LYS A 221 -8.33 4.46 -18.34
CA LYS A 221 -6.91 4.78 -18.24
C LYS A 221 -6.55 5.10 -16.78
N ASP A 222 -5.58 4.37 -16.24
CA ASP A 222 -5.11 4.49 -14.85
C ASP A 222 -6.18 4.17 -13.77
N PHE A 223 -7.24 3.43 -14.13
CA PHE A 223 -8.25 2.94 -13.20
C PHE A 223 -8.60 1.49 -13.49
N ASP A 224 -8.10 0.60 -12.67
CA ASP A 224 -8.32 -0.83 -12.77
C ASP A 224 -9.25 -1.34 -11.66
N VAL A 225 -9.88 -2.49 -11.88
CA VAL A 225 -10.85 -3.09 -10.94
C VAL A 225 -10.56 -4.58 -10.76
N LEU A 226 -10.46 -5.04 -9.52
CA LEU A 226 -10.53 -6.45 -9.17
C LEU A 226 -11.96 -6.76 -8.73
N LEU A 227 -12.63 -7.56 -9.55
CA LEU A 227 -14.03 -7.88 -9.35
C LEU A 227 -14.21 -8.99 -8.31
N SER A 228 -15.35 -8.99 -7.63
CA SER A 228 -15.84 -10.16 -6.92
C SER A 228 -16.51 -11.11 -7.93
N PRO A 229 -16.55 -12.43 -7.64
CA PRO A 229 -17.24 -13.38 -8.51
C PRO A 229 -18.72 -13.00 -8.64
N ALA A 230 -19.13 -12.54 -9.83
CA ALA A 230 -20.47 -12.07 -10.14
C ALA A 230 -21.53 -13.18 -10.26
N SER A 231 -21.17 -14.44 -10.01
CA SER A 231 -22.12 -15.54 -10.12
C SER A 231 -22.65 -15.92 -8.74
N VAL A 232 -23.95 -15.84 -8.56
CA VAL A 232 -24.65 -16.71 -7.59
C VAL A 232 -24.24 -18.12 -7.94
N ARG A 233 -23.25 -18.66 -7.22
CA ARG A 233 -22.62 -19.94 -7.53
C ARG A 233 -23.67 -21.03 -7.43
N ARG A 234 -24.03 -21.63 -8.55
CA ARG A 234 -25.01 -22.69 -8.64
C ARG A 234 -24.58 -24.01 -7.99
N ASN A 235 -23.30 -24.24 -7.80
CA ASN A 235 -22.77 -25.49 -7.27
C ASN A 235 -21.61 -25.19 -6.32
N GLY A 236 -21.86 -25.28 -5.02
CA GLY A 236 -20.86 -25.36 -3.95
C GLY A 236 -19.80 -24.24 -4.02
N ALA A 237 -20.16 -23.05 -3.56
CA ALA A 237 -19.22 -21.95 -3.53
C ALA A 237 -18.00 -22.28 -2.68
N THR A 238 -16.82 -22.28 -3.27
CA THR A 238 -15.58 -22.16 -2.49
C THR A 238 -15.64 -20.81 -1.81
N LEU A 239 -15.72 -20.79 -0.49
CA LEU A 239 -15.64 -19.55 0.29
C LEU A 239 -14.34 -18.87 -0.07
N VAL A 240 -14.37 -17.55 -0.29
CA VAL A 240 -13.16 -16.78 -0.52
C VAL A 240 -12.26 -16.93 0.70
N GLN A 241 -11.05 -17.40 0.50
CA GLN A 241 -10.10 -17.58 1.58
C GLN A 241 -9.32 -16.27 1.76
N TYR A 242 -9.62 -15.55 2.84
CA TYR A 242 -8.99 -14.27 3.14
C TYR A 242 -7.61 -14.38 3.81
N GLN A 243 -7.05 -15.58 3.93
CA GLN A 243 -5.75 -15.83 4.56
C GLN A 243 -4.63 -15.03 3.88
N ASN A 244 -4.68 -14.95 2.54
CA ASN A 244 -3.68 -14.28 1.71
C ASN A 244 -4.02 -12.79 1.43
N LEU A 245 -5.06 -12.24 2.07
CA LEU A 245 -5.51 -10.87 1.79
C LEU A 245 -4.43 -9.82 2.05
N THR A 246 -3.69 -9.96 3.14
CA THR A 246 -2.62 -9.02 3.49
C THR A 246 -1.51 -9.01 2.44
N GLU A 247 -1.11 -10.19 1.95
CA GLU A 247 -0.11 -10.34 0.90
C GLU A 247 -0.58 -9.75 -0.43
N ALA A 248 -1.82 -10.06 -0.83
CA ALA A 248 -2.44 -9.49 -2.03
C ALA A 248 -2.50 -7.96 -1.97
N LEU A 249 -2.84 -7.38 -0.83
CA LEU A 249 -2.87 -5.94 -0.65
C LEU A 249 -1.47 -5.32 -0.67
N GLN A 250 -0.47 -6.03 -0.16
CA GLN A 250 0.92 -5.59 -0.27
C GLN A 250 1.37 -5.56 -1.74
N ALA A 251 1.07 -6.59 -2.52
CA ALA A 251 1.34 -6.62 -3.97
C ALA A 251 0.59 -5.49 -4.72
N CYS A 252 -0.67 -5.19 -4.35
CA CYS A 252 -1.41 -4.05 -4.89
C CYS A 252 -0.71 -2.71 -4.64
N ARG A 253 -0.11 -2.51 -3.46
CA ARG A 253 0.61 -1.29 -3.09
C ARG A 253 1.88 -1.05 -3.92
N GLU A 254 2.46 -2.10 -4.49
CA GLU A 254 3.60 -1.97 -5.39
C GLU A 254 3.22 -1.41 -6.77
N VAL A 255 1.97 -1.64 -7.19
CA VAL A 255 1.48 -1.30 -8.55
C VAL A 255 0.68 0.00 -8.55
N TYR A 256 -0.17 0.19 -7.54
CA TYR A 256 -1.16 1.26 -7.51
C TYR A 256 -0.86 2.31 -6.45
N ARG A 257 -1.04 3.58 -6.80
CA ARG A 257 -0.91 4.69 -5.84
C ARG A 257 -2.00 4.64 -4.76
N TYR A 258 -3.20 4.23 -5.14
CA TYR A 258 -4.31 4.00 -4.23
C TYR A 258 -5.01 2.69 -4.55
N THR A 259 -5.29 1.90 -3.52
CA THR A 259 -6.15 0.71 -3.59
C THR A 259 -7.35 0.94 -2.70
N LEU A 260 -8.55 1.04 -3.29
CA LEU A 260 -9.79 1.21 -2.57
C LEU A 260 -10.51 -0.12 -2.46
N ILE A 261 -10.98 -0.46 -1.28
CA ILE A 261 -11.61 -1.74 -1.01
C ILE A 261 -13.07 -1.52 -0.64
N ASP A 262 -13.98 -1.96 -1.51
CA ASP A 262 -15.41 -2.01 -1.23
C ASP A 262 -15.71 -3.23 -0.35
N ALA A 263 -15.89 -2.99 0.95
CA ALA A 263 -16.12 -4.02 1.96
C ALA A 263 -17.49 -3.83 2.65
N PRO A 264 -18.62 -3.97 1.93
CA PRO A 264 -19.94 -3.65 2.47
C PRO A 264 -20.38 -4.62 3.56
N ARG A 265 -19.92 -5.86 3.50
CA ARG A 265 -20.28 -6.96 4.42
C ARG A 265 -19.13 -7.95 4.50
N VAL A 266 -18.25 -7.73 5.43
CA VAL A 266 -17.14 -8.64 5.72
C VAL A 266 -17.21 -9.11 7.16
N GLU A 267 -16.65 -10.28 7.42
CA GLU A 267 -16.49 -10.78 8.79
C GLU A 267 -15.54 -9.89 9.59
N GLN A 268 -15.69 -9.90 10.91
CA GLN A 268 -14.85 -9.08 11.81
C GLN A 268 -13.36 -9.36 11.64
N SER A 269 -12.98 -10.62 11.42
CA SER A 269 -11.59 -11.03 11.17
C SER A 269 -11.01 -10.37 9.91
N VAL A 270 -11.79 -10.32 8.84
CA VAL A 270 -11.43 -9.67 7.57
C VAL A 270 -11.39 -8.15 7.75
N ALA A 271 -12.37 -7.58 8.44
CA ALA A 271 -12.38 -6.15 8.73
C ALA A 271 -11.15 -5.71 9.55
N ALA A 272 -10.70 -6.52 10.52
CA ALA A 272 -9.49 -6.27 11.28
C ALA A 272 -8.23 -6.34 10.40
N GLN A 273 -8.12 -7.32 9.51
CA GLN A 273 -7.01 -7.42 8.55
C GLN A 273 -6.96 -6.20 7.62
N LEU A 274 -8.11 -5.81 7.05
CA LEU A 274 -8.21 -4.61 6.20
C LEU A 274 -7.79 -3.35 6.96
N ALA A 275 -8.28 -3.19 8.19
CA ALA A 275 -7.98 -2.05 9.03
C ALA A 275 -6.49 -1.93 9.35
N ALA A 276 -5.81 -3.07 9.60
CA ALA A 276 -4.38 -3.11 9.92
C ALA A 276 -3.50 -2.61 8.75
N VAL A 277 -3.85 -2.94 7.51
CA VAL A 277 -3.08 -2.57 6.31
C VAL A 277 -3.53 -1.24 5.69
N SER A 278 -4.71 -0.74 6.04
CA SER A 278 -5.28 0.48 5.47
C SER A 278 -4.67 1.73 6.09
N LYS A 279 -4.32 2.69 5.25
CA LYS A 279 -3.96 4.04 5.70
C LYS A 279 -5.17 4.80 6.21
N PHE A 280 -6.34 4.59 5.59
CA PHE A 280 -7.61 5.16 6.02
C PHE A 280 -8.71 4.11 5.96
N SER A 281 -9.60 4.15 6.97
CA SER A 281 -10.80 3.32 7.05
C SER A 281 -12.03 4.23 6.99
N LEU A 282 -12.79 4.17 5.91
CA LEU A 282 -14.03 4.91 5.76
C LEU A 282 -15.20 4.09 6.31
N VAL A 283 -16.06 4.71 7.10
CA VAL A 283 -17.31 4.12 7.59
C VAL A 283 -18.47 4.88 6.96
N VAL A 284 -19.12 4.28 5.96
CA VAL A 284 -20.22 4.87 5.22
C VAL A 284 -21.56 4.54 5.86
N PHE A 285 -22.35 5.55 6.16
CA PHE A 285 -23.66 5.42 6.81
C PHE A 285 -24.67 6.47 6.32
N GLN A 286 -25.95 6.25 6.59
CA GLN A 286 -27.00 7.25 6.38
C GLN A 286 -27.43 7.87 7.71
N LEU A 287 -28.05 9.05 7.67
CA LEU A 287 -28.52 9.77 8.88
C LEU A 287 -29.82 9.15 9.43
N THR A 288 -29.74 7.86 9.80
CA THR A 288 -30.78 7.13 10.52
C THR A 288 -30.25 6.66 11.88
N VAL A 289 -31.12 6.46 12.86
CA VAL A 289 -30.73 5.97 14.18
C VAL A 289 -30.07 4.61 14.09
N LYS A 290 -30.61 3.71 13.25
CA LYS A 290 -30.06 2.37 12.99
C LYS A 290 -28.65 2.45 12.46
N ASP A 291 -28.43 3.22 11.39
CA ASP A 291 -27.13 3.27 10.73
C ASP A 291 -26.07 3.93 11.61
N LEU A 292 -26.46 4.93 12.39
CA LEU A 292 -25.58 5.58 13.38
C LEU A 292 -25.14 4.62 14.47
N LYS A 293 -26.05 3.77 14.98
CA LYS A 293 -25.69 2.75 15.97
C LYS A 293 -24.65 1.79 15.40
N VAL A 294 -24.87 1.24 14.21
CA VAL A 294 -23.93 0.33 13.56
C VAL A 294 -22.61 1.03 13.21
N ALA A 295 -22.66 2.27 12.70
CA ALA A 295 -21.45 3.05 12.41
C ALA A 295 -20.60 3.27 13.65
N ARG A 296 -21.23 3.56 14.81
CA ARG A 296 -20.52 3.67 16.09
C ARG A 296 -19.88 2.35 16.50
N GLU A 297 -20.60 1.23 16.39
CA GLU A 297 -20.09 -0.10 16.72
C GLU A 297 -18.88 -0.44 15.82
N LEU A 298 -18.95 -0.18 14.51
CA LEU A 298 -17.83 -0.35 13.59
C LEU A 298 -16.63 0.52 13.96
N VAL A 299 -16.84 1.79 14.32
CA VAL A 299 -15.76 2.69 14.75
C VAL A 299 -15.12 2.18 16.04
N CYS A 300 -15.91 1.74 17.02
CA CYS A 300 -15.38 1.13 18.25
C CYS A 300 -14.55 -0.11 17.94
N PHE A 301 -15.07 -1.01 17.11
CA PHE A 301 -14.37 -2.22 16.69
C PHE A 301 -13.03 -1.91 15.99
N LEU A 302 -13.01 -0.95 15.07
CA LEU A 302 -11.77 -0.55 14.38
C LEU A 302 -10.74 0.02 15.36
N VAL A 303 -11.17 0.83 16.32
CA VAL A 303 -10.30 1.37 17.38
C VAL A 303 -9.76 0.24 18.28
N GLU A 304 -10.59 -0.69 18.69
CA GLU A 304 -10.22 -1.87 19.49
C GLU A 304 -9.26 -2.79 18.72
N SER A 305 -9.40 -2.84 17.39
CA SER A 305 -8.46 -3.54 16.48
C SER A 305 -7.15 -2.78 16.24
N GLY A 306 -6.90 -1.66 16.94
CA GLY A 306 -5.64 -0.92 16.86
C GLY A 306 -5.60 0.20 15.82
N VAL A 307 -6.70 0.51 15.14
CA VAL A 307 -6.74 1.63 14.19
C VAL A 307 -6.78 2.96 14.93
N ALA A 308 -5.83 3.84 14.62
CA ALA A 308 -5.81 5.18 15.19
C ALA A 308 -7.07 5.97 14.78
N ARG A 309 -7.70 6.70 15.70
CA ARG A 309 -8.95 7.43 15.47
C ARG A 309 -8.89 8.43 14.31
N ASP A 310 -7.74 9.00 14.06
CA ASP A 310 -7.48 9.95 12.97
C ASP A 310 -7.38 9.28 11.59
N ARG A 311 -7.24 7.95 11.53
CA ARG A 311 -7.32 7.15 10.31
C ARG A 311 -8.74 6.69 9.97
N ILE A 312 -9.69 6.87 10.88
CA ILE A 312 -11.09 6.49 10.67
C ILE A 312 -11.87 7.72 10.19
N ILE A 313 -12.48 7.61 9.02
CA ILE A 313 -13.24 8.70 8.38
C ILE A 313 -14.71 8.30 8.29
N PRO A 314 -15.58 8.80 9.20
CA PRO A 314 -17.02 8.59 9.07
C PRO A 314 -17.57 9.43 7.91
N VAL A 315 -18.36 8.79 7.04
CA VAL A 315 -18.95 9.39 5.83
C VAL A 315 -20.46 9.28 5.88
N ALA A 316 -21.14 10.38 6.23
CA ALA A 316 -22.59 10.48 6.11
C ALA A 316 -22.97 10.63 4.64
N ASN A 317 -23.55 9.58 4.06
CA ASN A 317 -23.95 9.55 2.67
C ASN A 317 -25.45 9.92 2.50
N ARG A 318 -25.81 10.37 1.30
CA ARG A 318 -27.18 10.75 0.91
C ARG A 318 -27.81 11.82 1.83
N VAL A 319 -27.00 12.76 2.33
CA VAL A 319 -27.45 13.82 3.23
C VAL A 319 -28.42 14.77 2.52
N ARG A 320 -29.60 15.00 3.12
CA ARG A 320 -30.63 15.94 2.67
C ARG A 320 -30.72 17.11 3.65
N LYS A 321 -30.57 18.35 3.16
CA LYS A 321 -30.52 19.56 4.02
C LYS A 321 -31.73 19.76 4.95
N ARG A 322 -32.93 19.28 4.59
CA ARG A 322 -34.18 19.56 5.32
C ARG A 322 -35.01 18.32 5.70
N ALA A 323 -34.51 17.11 5.39
CA ALA A 323 -35.30 15.89 5.56
C ALA A 323 -34.63 14.83 6.42
N SER A 324 -33.49 15.13 7.06
CA SER A 324 -32.83 14.20 7.98
C SER A 324 -33.38 14.39 9.37
N LEU A 325 -33.94 13.34 9.96
CA LEU A 325 -34.43 13.33 11.36
C LEU A 325 -33.27 13.46 12.36
N VAL A 326 -32.09 13.02 11.96
CA VAL A 326 -30.87 13.13 12.77
C VAL A 326 -29.99 14.25 12.20
N ARG A 327 -29.54 15.16 13.05
CA ARG A 327 -28.66 16.26 12.64
C ARG A 327 -27.22 15.76 12.51
N LEU A 328 -26.43 16.39 11.63
CA LEU A 328 -25.02 16.07 11.45
C LEU A 328 -24.20 16.21 12.73
N GLU A 329 -24.46 17.26 13.52
CA GLU A 329 -23.75 17.48 14.80
C GLU A 329 -24.06 16.40 15.84
N ASP A 330 -25.30 15.92 15.88
CA ASP A 330 -25.72 14.84 16.77
C ASP A 330 -25.07 13.51 16.32
N SER A 331 -24.95 13.29 15.00
CA SER A 331 -24.26 12.13 14.43
C SER A 331 -22.78 12.11 14.77
N LYS A 332 -22.13 13.26 14.70
CA LYS A 332 -20.71 13.41 15.04
C LYS A 332 -20.45 13.05 16.51
N ARG A 333 -21.30 13.57 17.41
CA ARG A 333 -21.25 13.23 18.83
C ARG A 333 -21.53 11.75 19.10
N ALA A 334 -22.53 11.19 18.43
CA ALA A 334 -22.92 9.79 18.60
C ALA A 334 -21.82 8.82 18.15
N ILE A 335 -21.10 9.10 17.06
CA ILE A 335 -20.00 8.28 16.56
C ILE A 335 -18.72 8.45 17.41
N GLY A 336 -18.56 9.59 18.09
CA GLY A 336 -17.41 9.84 18.98
C GLY A 336 -16.12 10.17 18.23
N LEU A 337 -16.22 10.73 17.02
CA LEU A 337 -15.09 11.20 16.20
C LEU A 337 -15.20 12.69 15.92
N ASN A 338 -14.07 13.39 15.87
CA ASN A 338 -14.04 14.84 15.66
C ASN A 338 -14.26 15.25 14.19
N CYS A 339 -14.06 14.35 13.25
CA CYS A 339 -14.31 14.59 11.82
C CYS A 339 -15.53 13.81 11.35
N LEU A 340 -16.31 14.38 10.44
CA LEU A 340 -17.41 13.73 9.75
C LEU A 340 -17.51 14.33 8.35
N TYR A 341 -17.51 13.46 7.36
CA TYR A 341 -17.71 13.83 5.98
C TYR A 341 -19.19 13.72 5.61
N GLN A 342 -19.65 14.62 4.76
CA GLN A 342 -20.99 14.54 4.21
C GLN A 342 -20.96 14.45 2.67
N ILE A 343 -21.71 13.51 2.13
CA ILE A 343 -21.99 13.39 0.72
C ILE A 343 -23.49 13.67 0.53
N ARG A 344 -23.78 14.71 -0.25
CA ARG A 344 -25.15 15.16 -0.51
C ARG A 344 -25.95 14.14 -1.29
N SER A 345 -27.23 14.06 -1.01
CA SER A 345 -28.16 13.26 -1.79
C SER A 345 -28.47 13.95 -3.13
N ASN A 346 -28.20 13.26 -4.22
CA ASN A 346 -28.72 13.60 -5.54
C ASN A 346 -28.99 12.31 -6.32
N TRP A 347 -30.21 11.76 -6.10
CA TRP A 347 -30.58 10.47 -6.65
C TRP A 347 -30.51 10.45 -8.18
N GLN A 348 -30.98 11.49 -8.85
CA GLN A 348 -30.97 11.54 -10.32
C GLN A 348 -29.57 11.46 -10.92
N ARG A 349 -28.60 12.16 -10.32
CA ARG A 349 -27.21 12.12 -10.79
C ARG A 349 -26.52 10.80 -10.46
N ALA A 350 -26.81 10.25 -9.29
CA ALA A 350 -26.29 8.93 -8.90
C ALA A 350 -26.84 7.82 -9.80
N MET A 351 -28.15 7.82 -10.07
CA MET A 351 -28.78 6.86 -10.99
C MET A 351 -28.30 7.03 -12.42
N LYS A 352 -28.06 8.26 -12.87
CA LYS A 352 -27.48 8.49 -14.19
C LYS A 352 -26.08 7.86 -14.29
N ALA A 353 -25.26 8.02 -13.26
CA ALA A 353 -23.92 7.41 -13.21
C ALA A 353 -23.99 5.87 -13.24
N LEU A 354 -24.84 5.29 -12.41
CA LEU A 354 -25.10 3.85 -12.36
C LEU A 354 -25.58 3.29 -13.70
N ASN A 355 -26.61 3.89 -14.30
CA ASN A 355 -27.22 3.40 -15.54
C ASN A 355 -26.27 3.50 -16.75
N HIS A 356 -25.29 4.39 -16.70
CA HIS A 356 -24.26 4.50 -17.75
C HIS A 356 -23.00 3.69 -17.43
N GLY A 357 -22.94 3.03 -16.27
CA GLY A 357 -21.73 2.33 -15.84
C GLY A 357 -20.51 3.26 -15.70
N GLN A 358 -20.70 4.53 -15.30
CA GLN A 358 -19.66 5.55 -15.34
C GLN A 358 -19.57 6.35 -14.02
N PRO A 359 -18.37 6.79 -13.60
CA PRO A 359 -18.23 7.71 -12.48
C PRO A 359 -18.90 9.06 -12.73
N LEU A 360 -19.31 9.75 -11.67
CA LEU A 360 -19.92 11.09 -11.74
C LEU A 360 -19.05 12.10 -12.50
N ALA A 361 -17.76 11.95 -12.48
CA ALA A 361 -16.84 12.81 -13.23
C ALA A 361 -17.07 12.79 -14.74
N GLN A 362 -17.63 11.72 -15.28
CA GLN A 362 -17.95 11.61 -16.72
C GLN A 362 -19.36 12.11 -17.02
N VAL A 363 -20.36 11.73 -16.22
CA VAL A 363 -21.79 11.97 -16.51
C VAL A 363 -22.38 13.21 -15.83
N ALA A 364 -21.72 13.76 -14.81
CA ALA A 364 -22.22 14.87 -14.00
C ALA A 364 -21.09 15.81 -13.54
N ARG A 365 -20.23 16.22 -14.47
CA ARG A 365 -18.95 16.91 -14.23
C ARG A 365 -19.03 18.10 -13.27
N SER A 366 -20.04 18.95 -13.37
CA SER A 366 -20.23 20.16 -12.57
C SER A 366 -21.17 19.98 -11.38
N SER A 367 -21.61 18.75 -11.08
CA SER A 367 -22.60 18.52 -10.03
C SER A 367 -22.02 18.78 -8.63
N ARG A 368 -22.89 19.25 -7.71
CA ARG A 368 -22.51 19.40 -6.29
C ARG A 368 -22.18 18.05 -5.65
N LEU A 369 -22.84 16.97 -6.10
CA LEU A 369 -22.55 15.61 -5.64
C LEU A 369 -21.11 15.19 -5.99
N ARG A 370 -20.66 15.42 -7.23
CA ARG A 370 -19.28 15.16 -7.62
C ARG A 370 -18.29 16.00 -6.80
N ARG A 371 -18.65 17.26 -6.51
CA ARG A 371 -17.78 18.14 -5.71
C ARG A 371 -17.51 17.55 -4.33
N ASP A 372 -18.50 16.94 -3.68
CA ASP A 372 -18.30 16.28 -2.39
C ASP A 372 -17.27 15.14 -2.48
N PHE A 373 -17.30 14.32 -3.53
CA PHE A 373 -16.29 13.28 -3.76
C PHE A 373 -14.91 13.86 -4.06
N LYS A 374 -14.85 14.92 -4.86
CA LYS A 374 -13.59 15.62 -5.15
C LYS A 374 -12.95 16.19 -3.89
N ASP A 375 -13.75 16.79 -3.01
CA ASP A 375 -13.28 17.36 -1.75
C ASP A 375 -12.77 16.26 -0.80
N LEU A 376 -13.46 15.10 -0.72
CA LEU A 376 -13.04 13.94 0.04
C LEU A 376 -11.71 13.37 -0.51
N ALA A 377 -11.61 13.21 -1.83
CA ALA A 377 -10.39 12.74 -2.49
C ALA A 377 -9.21 13.69 -2.26
N ALA A 378 -9.41 15.00 -2.38
CA ALA A 378 -8.36 15.99 -2.15
C ALA A 378 -7.80 15.90 -0.72
N ARG A 379 -8.66 15.73 0.28
CA ARG A 379 -8.21 15.60 1.68
C ARG A 379 -7.47 14.29 1.94
N ILE A 380 -7.97 13.16 1.43
CA ILE A 380 -7.27 11.87 1.52
C ILE A 380 -5.91 11.98 0.85
N HIS A 381 -5.85 12.57 -0.35
CA HIS A 381 -4.61 12.73 -1.10
C HIS A 381 -3.60 13.61 -0.37
N THR A 382 -4.03 14.76 0.17
CA THR A 382 -3.16 15.67 0.95
C THR A 382 -2.64 14.99 2.22
N ALA A 383 -3.49 14.30 2.99
CA ALA A 383 -3.09 13.56 4.17
C ALA A 383 -2.14 12.39 3.83
N ALA A 384 -2.33 11.77 2.65
CA ALA A 384 -1.47 10.69 2.16
C ALA A 384 -0.06 11.18 1.79
N ILE A 385 0.09 12.40 1.30
CA ILE A 385 1.39 13.00 0.91
C ILE A 385 2.14 13.50 2.14
N ASN A 386 1.46 14.20 3.03
CA ASN A 386 2.10 14.87 4.18
C ASN A 386 2.59 13.88 5.27
N GLY A 387 2.33 12.59 5.14
CA GLY A 387 2.69 11.61 6.16
C GLY A 387 1.87 11.72 7.46
N ASP A 388 1.12 12.79 7.64
CA ASP A 388 0.23 13.02 8.74
C ASP A 388 -1.07 12.24 8.50
N GLY A 389 -1.35 11.24 9.34
CA GLY A 389 -2.63 10.51 9.30
C GLY A 389 -3.86 11.36 9.60
N LYS A 390 -3.75 12.68 9.59
CA LYS A 390 -4.85 13.63 9.85
C LYS A 390 -5.35 14.24 8.56
N PRO A 391 -6.50 13.82 8.04
CA PRO A 391 -7.24 14.61 7.07
C PRO A 391 -7.78 15.86 7.79
N ARG A 392 -7.13 17.00 7.60
CA ARG A 392 -7.61 18.31 8.08
C ARG A 392 -8.87 18.75 7.35
#